data_cc05354d1e6ea6665a294ec978bbce19
#
_entry.id   cc05354d1e6ea6665a294ec978bbce19
#
_cell.length_a   1.000
_cell.length_b   1.000
_cell.length_c   1.000
_cell.angle_alpha   90.00
_cell.angle_beta   90.00
_cell.angle_gamma   90.00
#
_symmetry.space_group_name_H-M   'P 1'
#
loop_
_entity.id
_entity.type
_entity.pdbx_description
1 polymer ?
#
loop_
_entity_poly.entity_id
_entity_poly.type
_entity_poly.pdbx_seq_one_letter_code
_entity_poly.pdbx_strand_id
1 'polypeptide(L)'
;MRSPTLGAIDGLSEQFGNKFALDLFTRGNFSRQFELKVKENAIEGYINGPIYLSIGTEFNSAALSLALDNPLIFGQHRGHSLYLSFGGDPEPLRDELLGLNSGCSYGVGGSCCIQSNEINMFGHSGLLGEQVPLAVGACFAKKQLTLTIFGDAAIEEDYVAPALGWAVTNNLPIVFICEDNDLSVLTKTEDRRSWRAVDLANSLNMYAVDITDDPWLIAYHVNKIRES
;
A
#
# COMPACT_ATOMS: atom_id res chain seq x y z
N MET A 1 -19.43 14.49 -15.61
CA MET A 1 -18.90 15.19 -14.42
C MET A 1 -17.97 14.22 -13.71
N ARG A 2 -16.76 14.65 -13.35
CA ARG A 2 -15.87 13.82 -12.52
C ARG A 2 -16.48 13.72 -11.14
N SER A 3 -16.57 12.52 -10.57
CA SER A 3 -16.96 12.35 -9.16
C SER A 3 -15.94 13.07 -8.29
N PRO A 4 -16.34 13.84 -7.27
CA PRO A 4 -15.39 14.52 -6.40
C PRO A 4 -14.61 13.51 -5.56
N THR A 5 -13.36 13.83 -5.24
CA THR A 5 -12.62 13.13 -4.21
C THR A 5 -13.32 13.36 -2.87
N LEU A 6 -13.59 12.30 -2.13
CA LEU A 6 -14.28 12.41 -0.84
C LEU A 6 -13.29 12.88 0.23
N GLY A 7 -13.63 13.94 0.93
CA GLY A 7 -12.89 14.45 2.08
C GLY A 7 -13.37 13.87 3.41
N ALA A 8 -12.89 14.44 4.51
CA ALA A 8 -13.24 14.00 5.86
C ALA A 8 -14.76 13.93 6.10
N ILE A 9 -15.17 12.94 6.87
CA ILE A 9 -16.55 12.76 7.33
C ILE A 9 -16.61 13.20 8.81
N ASP A 10 -17.50 14.12 9.13
CA ASP A 10 -17.68 14.61 10.49
C ASP A 10 -18.05 13.47 11.44
N GLY A 11 -17.41 13.46 12.63
CA GLY A 11 -17.66 12.46 13.67
C GLY A 11 -17.10 11.07 13.38
N LEU A 12 -16.34 10.89 12.30
CA LEU A 12 -15.80 9.57 11.94
C LEU A 12 -14.76 9.08 12.95
N SER A 13 -13.93 9.96 13.48
CA SER A 13 -12.94 9.63 14.51
C SER A 13 -13.58 9.13 15.81
N GLU A 14 -14.73 9.66 16.19
CA GLU A 14 -15.48 9.23 17.37
C GLU A 14 -16.06 7.82 17.19
N GLN A 15 -16.44 7.44 15.97
CA GLN A 15 -16.96 6.09 15.66
C GLN A 15 -15.90 5.01 15.89
N PHE A 16 -14.65 5.29 15.55
CA PHE A 16 -13.54 4.35 15.76
C PHE A 16 -13.05 4.31 17.21
N GLY A 17 -13.21 5.40 17.94
CA GLY A 17 -12.88 5.51 19.35
C GLY A 17 -11.39 5.66 19.68
N ASN A 18 -11.10 5.92 20.96
CA ASN A 18 -9.76 6.27 21.43
C ASN A 18 -8.70 5.17 21.23
N LYS A 19 -9.10 3.90 21.34
CA LYS A 19 -8.15 2.79 21.16
C LYS A 19 -7.61 2.77 19.72
N PHE A 20 -8.50 2.88 18.73
CA PHE A 20 -8.09 2.95 17.33
C PHE A 20 -7.19 4.16 17.07
N ALA A 21 -7.54 5.34 17.62
CA ALA A 21 -6.75 6.56 17.49
C ALA A 21 -5.33 6.39 18.04
N LEU A 22 -5.19 5.76 19.22
CA LEU A 22 -3.90 5.49 19.83
C LEU A 22 -3.07 4.49 19.02
N ASP A 23 -3.69 3.41 18.57
CA ASP A 23 -3.02 2.37 17.76
C ASP A 23 -2.57 2.96 16.41
N LEU A 24 -3.42 3.77 15.78
CA LEU A 24 -3.11 4.49 14.53
C LEU A 24 -1.90 5.42 14.71
N PHE A 25 -1.95 6.26 15.75
CA PHE A 25 -0.84 7.16 16.07
C PHE A 25 0.45 6.41 16.36
N THR A 26 0.37 5.34 17.14
CA THR A 26 1.54 4.54 17.53
C THR A 26 2.21 3.92 16.31
N ARG A 27 1.44 3.26 15.43
CA ARG A 27 1.98 2.61 14.21
C ARG A 27 2.53 3.65 13.22
N GLY A 28 1.78 4.72 12.96
CA GLY A 28 2.20 5.77 12.03
C GLY A 28 3.44 6.52 12.52
N ASN A 29 3.48 6.88 13.81
CA ASN A 29 4.65 7.56 14.39
C ASN A 29 5.88 6.65 14.46
N PHE A 30 5.72 5.37 14.80
CA PHE A 30 6.81 4.40 14.77
C PHE A 30 7.43 4.32 13.37
N SER A 31 6.61 4.15 12.34
CA SER A 31 7.07 4.15 10.94
C SER A 31 7.77 5.46 10.58
N ARG A 32 7.23 6.62 10.99
CA ARG A 32 7.84 7.93 10.75
C ARG A 32 9.24 8.03 11.38
N GLN A 33 9.40 7.57 12.63
CA GLN A 33 10.71 7.63 13.29
C GLN A 33 11.72 6.69 12.62
N PHE A 34 11.29 5.51 12.19
CA PHE A 34 12.12 4.59 11.41
C PHE A 34 12.58 5.25 10.10
N GLU A 35 11.66 5.81 9.33
CA GLU A 35 11.95 6.47 8.04
C GLU A 35 12.91 7.67 8.19
N LEU A 36 12.76 8.46 9.25
CA LEU A 36 13.68 9.56 9.53
C LEU A 36 15.10 9.05 9.79
N LYS A 37 15.26 7.93 10.50
CA LYS A 37 16.54 7.29 10.70
C LYS A 37 17.12 6.69 9.42
N VAL A 38 16.30 6.07 8.58
CA VAL A 38 16.72 5.60 7.26
C VAL A 38 17.23 6.76 6.41
N LYS A 39 16.49 7.88 6.38
CA LYS A 39 16.89 9.09 5.66
C LYS A 39 18.25 9.64 6.13
N GLU A 40 18.43 9.75 7.45
CA GLU A 40 19.68 10.22 8.06
C GLU A 40 20.86 9.32 7.63
N ASN A 41 20.73 8.01 7.81
CA ASN A 41 21.79 7.04 7.47
C ASN A 41 22.07 6.95 5.96
N ALA A 42 21.06 7.18 5.11
CA ALA A 42 21.27 7.27 3.67
C ALA A 42 22.07 8.51 3.28
N ILE A 43 21.79 9.67 3.90
CA ILE A 43 22.55 10.92 3.68
C ILE A 43 24.00 10.77 4.16
N GLU A 44 24.22 10.08 5.27
CA GLU A 44 25.56 9.83 5.82
C GLU A 44 26.33 8.74 5.06
N GLY A 45 25.69 8.05 4.10
CA GLY A 45 26.32 7.04 3.25
C GLY A 45 26.43 5.65 3.88
N TYR A 46 25.75 5.38 4.97
CA TYR A 46 25.70 4.03 5.56
C TYR A 46 24.79 3.08 4.78
N ILE A 47 23.79 3.61 4.09
CA ILE A 47 22.90 2.83 3.25
C ILE A 47 23.25 3.10 1.79
N ASN A 48 23.62 2.05 1.07
CA ASN A 48 23.99 2.12 -0.33
C ASN A 48 22.86 1.59 -1.21
N GLY A 49 22.47 2.35 -2.22
CA GLY A 49 21.43 1.98 -3.17
C GLY A 49 20.22 2.92 -3.14
N PRO A 50 19.24 2.69 -4.00
CA PRO A 50 18.03 3.51 -4.05
C PRO A 50 17.17 3.27 -2.81
N ILE A 51 16.74 4.38 -2.18
CA ILE A 51 15.86 4.36 -1.00
C ILE A 51 14.54 5.02 -1.36
N TYR A 52 13.45 4.33 -1.06
CA TYR A 52 12.07 4.77 -1.32
C TYR A 52 11.32 4.97 -0.01
N LEU A 53 11.48 6.16 0.56
CA LEU A 53 10.87 6.51 1.84
C LEU A 53 9.33 6.62 1.73
N SER A 54 8.63 6.15 2.76
CA SER A 54 7.18 6.31 2.93
C SER A 54 6.82 7.57 3.71
N ILE A 55 7.74 8.53 3.86
CA ILE A 55 7.49 9.76 4.62
C ILE A 55 6.30 10.53 4.00
N GLY A 56 5.27 10.73 4.80
CA GLY A 56 4.01 11.37 4.42
C GLY A 56 2.84 10.40 4.26
N THR A 57 3.09 9.11 4.04
CA THR A 57 2.05 8.09 3.82
C THR A 57 1.96 7.03 4.92
N GLU A 58 2.67 7.20 6.03
CA GLU A 58 2.76 6.20 7.11
C GLU A 58 1.41 5.88 7.74
N PHE A 59 0.56 6.90 7.85
CA PHE A 59 -0.79 6.74 8.42
C PHE A 59 -1.74 5.98 7.48
N ASN A 60 -1.49 5.97 6.17
CA ASN A 60 -2.23 5.14 5.21
C ASN A 60 -2.00 3.65 5.53
N SER A 61 -0.73 3.26 5.65
CA SER A 61 -0.35 1.89 6.01
C SER A 61 -0.85 1.49 7.40
N ALA A 62 -0.78 2.40 8.37
CA ALA A 62 -1.29 2.17 9.72
C ALA A 62 -2.81 1.94 9.72
N ALA A 63 -3.58 2.74 8.98
CA ALA A 63 -5.03 2.60 8.84
C ALA A 63 -5.41 1.27 8.17
N LEU A 64 -4.72 0.89 7.09
CA LEU A 64 -4.92 -0.39 6.41
C LEU A 64 -4.65 -1.57 7.34
N SER A 65 -3.59 -1.49 8.14
CA SER A 65 -3.22 -2.56 9.08
C SER A 65 -4.18 -2.72 10.26
N LEU A 66 -4.92 -1.66 10.60
CA LEU A 66 -5.97 -1.71 11.62
C LEU A 66 -7.33 -2.16 11.08
N ALA A 67 -7.57 -1.96 9.78
CA ALA A 67 -8.82 -2.34 9.11
C ALA A 67 -8.79 -3.78 8.54
N LEU A 68 -7.61 -4.33 8.26
CA LEU A 68 -7.45 -5.64 7.62
C LEU A 68 -6.78 -6.62 8.60
N ASP A 69 -7.42 -7.76 8.79
CA ASP A 69 -6.90 -8.82 9.65
C ASP A 69 -6.17 -9.88 8.82
N ASN A 70 -4.87 -10.00 9.03
CA ASN A 70 -3.97 -11.01 8.45
C ASN A 70 -4.15 -11.24 6.92
N PRO A 71 -4.13 -10.18 6.09
CA PRO A 71 -4.25 -10.35 4.64
C PRO A 71 -2.96 -10.92 4.03
N LEU A 72 -3.07 -11.45 2.80
CA LEU A 72 -1.90 -11.53 1.92
C LEU A 72 -1.59 -10.12 1.43
N ILE A 73 -0.35 -9.66 1.55
CA ILE A 73 0.05 -8.28 1.25
C ILE A 73 0.96 -8.27 0.03
N PHE A 74 0.57 -7.50 -0.98
CA PHE A 74 1.38 -7.23 -2.16
C PHE A 74 1.67 -5.74 -2.23
N GLY A 75 2.83 -5.36 -1.70
CA GLY A 75 3.25 -3.97 -1.59
C GLY A 75 3.87 -3.44 -2.88
N GLN A 76 4.11 -2.13 -2.89
CA GLN A 76 4.89 -1.45 -3.91
C GLN A 76 6.28 -1.06 -3.35
N HIS A 77 7.08 -0.35 -4.17
CA HIS A 77 8.44 0.07 -3.83
C HIS A 77 8.58 0.97 -2.58
N ARG A 78 7.50 1.62 -2.11
CA ARG A 78 7.45 2.39 -0.85
C ARG A 78 6.86 1.54 0.27
N GLY A 79 7.49 0.40 0.56
CA GLY A 79 6.93 -0.64 1.40
C GLY A 79 7.31 -0.61 2.88
N HIS A 80 8.19 0.31 3.34
CA HIS A 80 8.70 0.31 4.72
C HIS A 80 7.57 0.46 5.75
N SER A 81 6.72 1.50 5.59
CA SER A 81 5.60 1.73 6.52
C SER A 81 4.56 0.61 6.45
N LEU A 82 4.36 0.01 5.29
CA LEU A 82 3.47 -1.13 5.13
C LEU A 82 3.99 -2.34 5.92
N TYR A 83 5.26 -2.68 5.74
CA TYR A 83 5.93 -3.75 6.48
C TYR A 83 5.82 -3.55 8.01
N LEU A 84 6.18 -2.37 8.50
CA LEU A 84 6.17 -2.06 9.93
C LEU A 84 4.75 -2.03 10.52
N SER A 85 3.78 -1.46 9.79
CA SER A 85 2.40 -1.34 10.25
C SER A 85 1.69 -2.69 10.39
N PHE A 86 2.03 -3.66 9.54
CA PHE A 86 1.51 -5.03 9.64
C PHE A 86 2.29 -5.93 10.61
N GLY A 87 3.21 -5.36 11.38
CA GLY A 87 3.91 -6.05 12.45
C GLY A 87 5.26 -6.65 12.06
N GLY A 88 5.83 -6.23 10.93
CA GLY A 88 7.19 -6.60 10.56
C GLY A 88 8.21 -6.09 11.57
N ASP A 89 9.18 -6.93 11.91
CA ASP A 89 10.26 -6.57 12.82
C ASP A 89 11.18 -5.52 12.19
N PRO A 90 11.43 -4.37 12.86
CA PRO A 90 12.30 -3.32 12.33
C PRO A 90 13.76 -3.75 12.16
N GLU A 91 14.25 -4.74 12.89
CA GLU A 91 15.65 -5.18 12.78
C GLU A 91 15.95 -5.86 11.44
N PRO A 92 15.19 -6.87 10.98
CA PRO A 92 15.36 -7.41 9.64
C PRO A 92 15.14 -6.39 8.52
N LEU A 93 14.25 -5.40 8.70
CA LEU A 93 14.09 -4.33 7.71
C LEU A 93 15.33 -3.43 7.67
N ARG A 94 15.87 -3.03 8.81
CA ARG A 94 17.16 -2.30 8.89
C ARG A 94 18.27 -3.06 8.19
N ASP A 95 18.40 -4.34 8.49
CA ASP A 95 19.45 -5.20 7.93
C ASP A 95 19.31 -5.35 6.41
N GLU A 96 18.07 -5.41 5.91
CA GLU A 96 17.79 -5.41 4.47
C GLU A 96 18.30 -4.14 3.79
N LEU A 97 18.04 -2.96 4.39
CA LEU A 97 18.50 -1.69 3.86
C LEU A 97 20.03 -1.54 3.90
N LEU A 98 20.68 -2.24 4.80
CA LEU A 98 22.14 -2.33 4.92
C LEU A 98 22.76 -3.41 4.00
N GLY A 99 21.95 -4.18 3.28
CA GLY A 99 22.39 -5.28 2.42
C GLY A 99 22.93 -6.49 3.19
N LEU A 100 22.48 -6.71 4.41
CA LEU A 100 22.92 -7.82 5.27
C LEU A 100 22.07 -9.06 5.03
N ASN A 101 22.67 -10.23 5.12
CA ASN A 101 21.97 -11.53 4.94
C ASN A 101 20.91 -11.81 6.02
N SER A 102 20.94 -11.08 7.15
CA SER A 102 19.88 -11.08 8.19
C SER A 102 18.66 -10.23 7.83
N GLY A 103 18.68 -9.54 6.68
CA GLY A 103 17.56 -8.77 6.17
C GLY A 103 16.34 -9.62 5.83
N CYS A 104 15.15 -9.02 5.86
CA CYS A 104 13.89 -9.69 5.59
C CYS A 104 13.78 -10.31 4.18
N SER A 105 14.58 -9.84 3.23
CA SER A 105 14.78 -10.38 1.89
C SER A 105 16.24 -10.80 1.65
N TYR A 106 16.94 -11.21 2.69
CA TYR A 106 18.33 -11.64 2.68
C TYR A 106 19.34 -10.59 2.20
N GLY A 107 19.01 -9.31 2.30
CA GLY A 107 19.83 -8.19 1.87
C GLY A 107 19.90 -7.98 0.35
N VAL A 108 19.04 -8.65 -0.42
CA VAL A 108 19.05 -8.57 -1.90
C VAL A 108 17.88 -7.77 -2.46
N GLY A 109 16.80 -7.56 -1.69
CA GLY A 109 15.62 -6.81 -2.10
C GLY A 109 15.81 -5.29 -1.92
N GLY A 110 16.57 -4.88 -0.91
CA GLY A 110 16.77 -3.48 -0.55
C GLY A 110 15.45 -2.78 -0.22
N SER A 111 15.40 -1.46 -0.42
CA SER A 111 14.23 -0.64 -0.08
C SER A 111 12.97 -0.97 -0.89
N CYS A 112 13.11 -1.41 -2.15
CA CYS A 112 11.96 -1.56 -3.04
C CYS A 112 11.34 -2.96 -3.07
N CYS A 113 12.08 -4.01 -2.68
CA CYS A 113 11.62 -5.40 -2.85
C CYS A 113 11.52 -6.14 -1.51
N ILE A 114 10.88 -5.49 -0.54
CA ILE A 114 10.70 -6.04 0.82
C ILE A 114 9.72 -7.21 0.78
N GLN A 115 10.15 -8.34 1.35
CA GLN A 115 9.31 -9.53 1.51
C GLN A 115 9.45 -10.08 2.92
N SER A 116 8.35 -10.62 3.46
CA SER A 116 8.35 -11.30 4.76
C SER A 116 7.22 -12.31 4.85
N ASN A 117 7.57 -13.57 4.98
CA ASN A 117 6.59 -14.63 5.19
C ASN A 117 5.88 -14.51 6.55
N GLU A 118 6.53 -13.91 7.55
CA GLU A 118 6.01 -13.78 8.91
C GLU A 118 4.75 -12.90 8.96
N ILE A 119 4.69 -11.89 8.09
CA ILE A 119 3.54 -10.99 7.99
C ILE A 119 2.77 -11.16 6.68
N ASN A 120 2.97 -12.27 5.97
CA ASN A 120 2.36 -12.54 4.65
C ASN A 120 2.58 -11.44 3.62
N MET A 121 3.72 -10.73 3.67
CA MET A 121 4.07 -9.68 2.72
C MET A 121 4.93 -10.25 1.60
N PHE A 122 4.39 -10.17 0.39
CA PHE A 122 5.04 -10.55 -0.85
C PHE A 122 5.39 -9.28 -1.61
N GLY A 123 6.67 -9.11 -1.87
CA GLY A 123 7.18 -7.85 -2.36
C GLY A 123 6.88 -7.58 -3.82
N HIS A 124 7.46 -6.52 -4.25
CA HIS A 124 7.50 -6.00 -5.60
C HIS A 124 8.87 -6.35 -6.23
N SER A 125 8.90 -6.72 -7.50
CA SER A 125 10.14 -7.18 -8.16
C SER A 125 10.87 -6.07 -8.94
N GLY A 126 10.28 -4.89 -9.04
CA GLY A 126 10.82 -3.77 -9.79
C GLY A 126 10.01 -3.40 -11.04
N LEU A 127 9.12 -4.28 -11.53
CA LEU A 127 8.16 -3.94 -12.57
C LEU A 127 6.93 -3.28 -11.95
N LEU A 128 6.65 -2.04 -12.32
CA LEU A 128 5.54 -1.29 -11.74
C LEU A 128 4.20 -1.94 -12.06
N GLY A 129 3.39 -2.20 -11.04
CA GLY A 129 2.06 -2.79 -11.20
C GLY A 129 2.01 -4.33 -11.26
N GLU A 130 3.12 -5.04 -11.42
CA GLU A 130 3.12 -6.51 -11.53
C GLU A 130 2.58 -7.21 -10.27
N GLN A 131 2.69 -6.57 -9.10
CA GLN A 131 2.13 -7.10 -7.86
C GLN A 131 0.61 -7.27 -7.92
N VAL A 132 -0.08 -6.54 -8.80
CA VAL A 132 -1.54 -6.60 -8.94
C VAL A 132 -2.00 -7.95 -9.50
N PRO A 133 -1.56 -8.42 -10.69
CA PRO A 133 -1.92 -9.74 -11.17
C PRO A 133 -1.39 -10.87 -10.27
N LEU A 134 -0.24 -10.70 -9.62
CA LEU A 134 0.27 -11.68 -8.66
C LEU A 134 -0.64 -11.81 -7.44
N ALA A 135 -1.10 -10.67 -6.88
CA ALA A 135 -2.06 -10.64 -5.78
C ALA A 135 -3.39 -11.31 -6.16
N VAL A 136 -3.89 -11.03 -7.35
CA VAL A 136 -5.12 -11.64 -7.88
C VAL A 136 -4.95 -13.16 -8.01
N GLY A 137 -3.84 -13.63 -8.55
CA GLY A 137 -3.53 -15.06 -8.65
C GLY A 137 -3.43 -15.76 -7.29
N ALA A 138 -2.73 -15.13 -6.32
CA ALA A 138 -2.60 -15.64 -4.96
C ALA A 138 -3.95 -15.67 -4.23
N CYS A 139 -4.74 -14.61 -4.35
CA CYS A 139 -6.08 -14.52 -3.81
C CYS A 139 -7.00 -15.61 -4.38
N PHE A 140 -6.97 -15.82 -5.69
CA PHE A 140 -7.74 -16.86 -6.34
C PHE A 140 -7.37 -18.27 -5.84
N ALA A 141 -6.08 -18.54 -5.69
CA ALA A 141 -5.60 -19.85 -5.26
C ALA A 141 -5.89 -20.12 -3.77
N LYS A 142 -5.72 -19.12 -2.90
CA LYS A 142 -5.84 -19.28 -1.45
C LYS A 142 -7.23 -18.94 -0.89
N LYS A 143 -8.04 -18.18 -1.64
CA LYS A 143 -9.33 -17.64 -1.19
C LYS A 143 -9.21 -16.87 0.15
N GLN A 144 -8.07 -16.24 0.35
CA GLN A 144 -7.74 -15.44 1.54
C GLN A 144 -7.84 -13.97 1.23
N LEU A 145 -8.29 -13.17 2.21
CA LEU A 145 -8.26 -11.71 2.11
C LEU A 145 -6.89 -11.23 1.64
N THR A 146 -6.87 -10.42 0.61
CA THR A 146 -5.63 -9.96 -0.03
C THR A 146 -5.66 -8.44 -0.14
N LEU A 147 -4.52 -7.82 0.11
CA LEU A 147 -4.28 -6.40 -0.08
C LEU A 147 -3.23 -6.22 -1.17
N THR A 148 -3.49 -5.40 -2.16
CA THR A 148 -2.45 -4.96 -3.10
C THR A 148 -2.43 -3.45 -3.21
N ILE A 149 -1.22 -2.88 -3.17
CA ILE A 149 -0.97 -1.44 -3.23
C ILE A 149 -0.13 -1.15 -4.47
N PHE A 150 -0.53 -0.15 -5.24
CA PHE A 150 0.17 0.29 -6.45
C PHE A 150 0.01 1.80 -6.63
N GLY A 151 0.92 2.41 -7.38
CA GLY A 151 0.89 3.84 -7.67
C GLY A 151 -0.04 4.20 -8.83
N ASP A 152 -0.32 5.49 -8.97
CA ASP A 152 -1.19 6.06 -10.00
C ASP A 152 -0.76 5.73 -11.44
N ALA A 153 0.53 5.63 -11.73
CA ALA A 153 1.00 5.25 -13.05
C ALA A 153 0.91 3.74 -13.29
N ALA A 154 1.02 2.92 -12.26
CA ALA A 154 0.95 1.47 -12.39
C ALA A 154 -0.40 0.98 -12.93
N ILE A 155 -1.48 1.74 -12.73
CA ILE A 155 -2.79 1.38 -13.28
C ILE A 155 -2.86 1.47 -14.82
N GLU A 156 -1.88 2.15 -15.43
CA GLU A 156 -1.78 2.29 -16.89
C GLU A 156 -1.11 1.08 -17.56
N GLU A 157 -0.48 0.20 -16.74
CA GLU A 157 0.15 -1.01 -17.25
C GLU A 157 -0.91 -2.00 -17.79
N ASP A 158 -0.59 -2.62 -18.92
CA ASP A 158 -1.51 -3.44 -19.70
C ASP A 158 -2.01 -4.70 -18.98
N TYR A 159 -1.30 -5.17 -17.96
CA TYR A 159 -1.66 -6.32 -17.13
C TYR A 159 -2.50 -5.97 -15.89
N VAL A 160 -2.60 -4.69 -15.52
CA VAL A 160 -3.33 -4.28 -14.30
C VAL A 160 -4.84 -4.26 -14.53
N ALA A 161 -5.33 -3.56 -15.56
CA ALA A 161 -6.75 -3.49 -15.84
C ALA A 161 -7.41 -4.88 -16.07
N PRO A 162 -6.81 -5.81 -16.84
CA PRO A 162 -7.31 -7.18 -16.92
C PRO A 162 -7.34 -7.92 -15.59
N ALA A 163 -6.35 -7.72 -14.72
CA ALA A 163 -6.32 -8.34 -13.40
C ALA A 163 -7.47 -7.84 -12.50
N LEU A 164 -7.76 -6.53 -12.51
CA LEU A 164 -8.92 -5.97 -11.82
C LEU A 164 -10.23 -6.59 -12.31
N GLY A 165 -10.44 -6.63 -13.62
CA GLY A 165 -11.64 -7.22 -14.23
C GLY A 165 -11.80 -8.70 -13.90
N TRP A 166 -10.69 -9.44 -13.88
CA TRP A 166 -10.72 -10.86 -13.53
C TRP A 166 -11.05 -11.10 -12.05
N ALA A 167 -10.54 -10.24 -11.16
CA ALA A 167 -10.85 -10.29 -9.74
C ALA A 167 -12.34 -10.07 -9.47
N VAL A 168 -12.95 -9.09 -10.13
CA VAL A 168 -14.42 -8.84 -10.04
C VAL A 168 -15.20 -10.03 -10.56
N THR A 169 -14.85 -10.54 -11.74
CA THR A 169 -15.53 -11.69 -12.37
C THR A 169 -15.55 -12.93 -11.46
N ASN A 170 -14.51 -13.11 -10.65
CA ASN A 170 -14.37 -14.25 -9.76
C ASN A 170 -14.75 -13.96 -8.30
N ASN A 171 -15.30 -12.79 -7.99
CA ASN A 171 -15.70 -12.34 -6.66
C ASN A 171 -14.58 -12.59 -5.62
N LEU A 172 -13.37 -12.13 -5.92
CA LEU A 172 -12.21 -12.36 -5.06
C LEU A 172 -12.22 -11.42 -3.85
N PRO A 173 -11.89 -11.92 -2.63
CA PRO A 173 -11.75 -11.10 -1.44
C PRO A 173 -10.43 -10.30 -1.47
N ILE A 174 -10.36 -9.31 -2.35
CA ILE A 174 -9.15 -8.50 -2.57
C ILE A 174 -9.47 -7.02 -2.49
N VAL A 175 -8.61 -6.28 -1.78
CA VAL A 175 -8.64 -4.82 -1.67
C VAL A 175 -7.52 -4.24 -2.52
N PHE A 176 -7.88 -3.38 -3.45
CA PHE A 176 -6.94 -2.65 -4.31
C PHE A 176 -6.79 -1.22 -3.81
N ILE A 177 -5.57 -0.81 -3.51
CA ILE A 177 -5.23 0.57 -3.12
C ILE A 177 -4.38 1.19 -4.21
N CYS A 178 -4.92 2.20 -4.87
CA CYS A 178 -4.17 3.06 -5.79
C CYS A 178 -3.72 4.31 -5.05
N GLU A 179 -2.43 4.42 -4.75
CA GLU A 179 -1.84 5.63 -4.17
C GLU A 179 -1.58 6.64 -5.28
N ASP A 180 -2.42 7.67 -5.35
CA ASP A 180 -2.36 8.72 -6.37
C ASP A 180 -1.79 10.01 -5.77
N ASN A 181 -0.55 10.33 -6.15
CA ASN A 181 0.12 11.57 -5.79
C ASN A 181 0.23 12.55 -6.97
N ASP A 182 -0.53 12.29 -8.04
CA ASP A 182 -0.56 13.06 -9.29
C ASP A 182 0.78 13.09 -10.06
N LEU A 183 1.76 12.26 -9.68
CA LEU A 183 3.09 12.25 -10.30
C LEU A 183 3.62 10.84 -10.52
N SER A 184 4.10 10.56 -11.72
CA SER A 184 4.99 9.44 -11.99
C SER A 184 6.37 9.96 -12.35
N VAL A 185 7.32 9.77 -11.45
CA VAL A 185 8.63 10.42 -11.47
C VAL A 185 8.47 11.94 -11.49
N LEU A 186 8.40 12.59 -12.65
CA LEU A 186 8.20 14.03 -12.82
C LEU A 186 7.03 14.36 -13.77
N THR A 187 6.29 13.37 -14.25
CA THR A 187 5.19 13.54 -15.21
C THR A 187 3.86 13.52 -14.47
N LYS A 188 3.06 14.56 -14.65
CA LYS A 188 1.73 14.65 -14.04
C LYS A 188 0.78 13.64 -14.64
N THR A 189 -0.22 13.22 -13.87
CA THR A 189 -1.28 12.31 -14.32
C THR A 189 -2.07 12.90 -15.51
N GLU A 190 -2.37 14.20 -15.50
CA GLU A 190 -3.09 14.88 -16.60
C GLU A 190 -2.36 14.86 -17.95
N ASP A 191 -1.01 14.77 -17.92
CA ASP A 191 -0.18 14.67 -19.13
C ASP A 191 -0.14 13.22 -19.68
N ARG A 192 -0.44 12.22 -18.84
CA ARG A 192 -0.39 10.79 -19.19
C ARG A 192 -1.75 10.23 -19.58
N ARG A 193 -2.84 10.68 -18.92
CA ARG A 193 -4.18 10.14 -19.13
C ARG A 193 -5.28 11.15 -18.76
N SER A 194 -6.44 11.00 -19.40
CA SER A 194 -7.64 11.82 -19.15
C SER A 194 -8.65 11.19 -18.17
N TRP A 195 -8.42 9.95 -17.74
CA TRP A 195 -9.31 9.18 -16.85
C TRP A 195 -8.64 8.94 -15.48
N ARG A 196 -9.44 8.64 -14.47
CA ARG A 196 -8.97 8.34 -13.12
C ARG A 196 -9.06 6.85 -12.81
N ALA A 197 -8.27 6.38 -11.83
CA ALA A 197 -8.31 5.00 -11.37
C ALA A 197 -9.71 4.55 -10.95
N VAL A 198 -10.44 5.41 -10.25
CA VAL A 198 -11.83 5.16 -9.83
C VAL A 198 -12.79 5.02 -11.01
N ASP A 199 -12.57 5.73 -12.11
CA ASP A 199 -13.42 5.64 -13.31
C ASP A 199 -13.26 4.27 -13.99
N LEU A 200 -12.01 3.77 -14.07
CA LEU A 200 -11.71 2.43 -14.57
C LEU A 200 -12.37 1.35 -13.69
N ALA A 201 -12.17 1.41 -12.38
CA ALA A 201 -12.73 0.45 -11.44
C ALA A 201 -14.26 0.39 -11.52
N ASN A 202 -14.93 1.55 -11.58
CA ASN A 202 -16.37 1.65 -11.75
C ASN A 202 -16.85 1.05 -13.09
N SER A 203 -16.08 1.22 -14.17
CA SER A 203 -16.40 0.62 -15.48
C SER A 203 -16.36 -0.90 -15.48
N LEU A 204 -15.60 -1.48 -14.55
CA LEU A 204 -15.52 -2.92 -14.31
C LEU A 204 -16.57 -3.44 -13.32
N ASN A 205 -17.52 -2.59 -12.87
CA ASN A 205 -18.49 -2.87 -11.81
C ASN A 205 -17.84 -3.20 -10.45
N MET A 206 -16.64 -2.67 -10.19
CA MET A 206 -15.97 -2.78 -8.91
C MET A 206 -16.48 -1.66 -7.98
N TYR A 207 -16.76 -1.96 -6.72
CA TYR A 207 -16.97 -0.90 -5.73
C TYR A 207 -15.66 -0.11 -5.58
N ALA A 208 -15.68 1.16 -5.89
CA ALA A 208 -14.50 2.02 -5.83
C ALA A 208 -14.85 3.42 -5.35
N VAL A 209 -13.97 4.00 -4.58
CA VAL A 209 -14.06 5.38 -4.06
C VAL A 209 -12.74 6.10 -4.26
N ASP A 210 -12.82 7.37 -4.56
CA ASP A 210 -11.69 8.29 -4.59
C ASP A 210 -11.75 9.12 -3.32
N ILE A 211 -10.77 8.97 -2.44
CA ILE A 211 -10.72 9.59 -1.10
C ILE A 211 -9.39 10.31 -0.89
N THR A 212 -9.38 11.27 0.04
CA THR A 212 -8.11 11.83 0.54
C THR A 212 -7.34 10.79 1.37
N ASP A 213 -6.09 11.08 1.68
CA ASP A 213 -5.21 10.26 2.54
C ASP A 213 -5.54 10.34 4.04
N ASP A 214 -6.77 10.73 4.38
CA ASP A 214 -7.28 10.71 5.74
C ASP A 214 -7.38 9.25 6.24
N PRO A 215 -6.64 8.88 7.31
CA PRO A 215 -6.58 7.49 7.76
C PRO A 215 -7.91 6.96 8.30
N TRP A 216 -8.81 7.83 8.76
CA TRP A 216 -10.14 7.45 9.19
C TRP A 216 -11.02 7.07 8.00
N LEU A 217 -10.93 7.83 6.90
CA LEU A 217 -11.61 7.50 5.64
C LEU A 217 -11.10 6.19 5.07
N ILE A 218 -9.78 5.98 5.07
CA ILE A 218 -9.17 4.74 4.60
C ILE A 218 -9.74 3.56 5.36
N ALA A 219 -9.69 3.57 6.70
CA ALA A 219 -10.21 2.50 7.52
C ALA A 219 -11.72 2.28 7.32
N TYR A 220 -12.50 3.35 7.22
CA TYR A 220 -13.94 3.30 7.01
C TYR A 220 -14.31 2.63 5.68
N HIS A 221 -13.69 3.06 4.58
CA HIS A 221 -14.00 2.49 3.27
C HIS A 221 -13.47 1.08 3.10
N VAL A 222 -12.31 0.75 3.68
CA VAL A 222 -11.80 -0.63 3.69
C VAL A 222 -12.73 -1.56 4.44
N ASN A 223 -13.28 -1.15 5.59
CA ASN A 223 -14.28 -1.94 6.31
C ASN A 223 -15.54 -2.15 5.48
N LYS A 224 -16.04 -1.12 4.79
CA LYS A 224 -17.19 -1.25 3.88
C LYS A 224 -16.95 -2.21 2.72
N ILE A 225 -15.76 -2.19 2.13
CA ILE A 225 -15.39 -3.12 1.04
C ILE A 225 -15.43 -4.58 1.53
N ARG A 226 -15.02 -4.82 2.78
CA ARG A 226 -15.04 -6.16 3.37
C ARG A 226 -16.44 -6.69 3.68
N GLU A 227 -17.40 -5.81 3.86
CA GLU A 227 -18.81 -6.15 4.16
C GLU A 227 -19.66 -6.35 2.90
N SER A 228 -19.18 -5.92 1.73
CA SER A 228 -19.88 -6.01 0.44
C SER A 228 -19.52 -7.31 -0.30
#